data_3f7117ed826bf7537a6c1c7d3cb4911d
#
_entry.id   3f7117ed826bf7537a6c1c7d3cb4911d
#
_cell.length_a   1.000
_cell.length_b   1.000
_cell.length_c   1.000
_cell.angle_alpha   90.00
_cell.angle_beta   90.00
_cell.angle_gamma   90.00
#
_symmetry.space_group_name_H-M   'P 1'
#
loop_
_entity.id
_entity.type
_entity.pdbx_description
1 polymer ?
#
loop_
_entity_poly.entity_id
_entity_poly.type
_entity_poly.pdbx_seq_one_letter_code
_entity_poly.pdbx_strand_id
1 'polypeptide(L)'
;MHLKQVGWAAGLMLLASSVQAAPQPEIQELFKASRTPGNRVVAYPQGTPEMRVVRVGLPVGATIPLHTHPSPVVVVVTKGAMTNVRLVDGNEVVSVVRPGDGFLEGHPDEPHYVTNKGPEPAEALVTFAGVEGLPNMIPMP
;
A
#
# COMPACT_ATOMS: atom_id res chain seq x y z
N MET A 1 68.94 -46.25 -34.11
CA MET A 1 68.81 -44.81 -33.75
C MET A 1 67.35 -44.45 -33.91
N HIS A 2 66.59 -44.43 -32.79
CA HIS A 2 65.12 -44.23 -32.81
C HIS A 2 64.85 -42.78 -32.44
N LEU A 3 64.26 -41.99 -33.34
CA LEU A 3 63.71 -40.66 -33.07
C LEU A 3 62.33 -40.81 -32.41
N LYS A 4 62.24 -40.31 -31.21
CA LYS A 4 60.91 -40.15 -30.53
C LYS A 4 60.27 -38.82 -30.98
N GLN A 5 59.18 -38.90 -31.67
CA GLN A 5 58.35 -37.73 -31.94
C GLN A 5 57.57 -37.34 -30.65
N VAL A 6 57.74 -36.10 -30.22
CA VAL A 6 56.96 -35.49 -29.13
C VAL A 6 55.80 -34.72 -29.75
N GLY A 7 54.55 -35.25 -29.60
CA GLY A 7 53.39 -34.58 -30.06
C GLY A 7 52.93 -33.52 -29.02
N TRP A 8 52.82 -32.28 -29.45
CA TRP A 8 52.22 -31.19 -28.67
C TRP A 8 50.71 -31.18 -28.92
N ALA A 9 49.92 -31.52 -27.91
CA ALA A 9 48.48 -31.32 -27.94
C ALA A 9 48.18 -29.89 -27.47
N ALA A 10 47.80 -29.01 -28.40
CA ALA A 10 47.29 -27.69 -28.06
C ALA A 10 45.85 -27.81 -27.59
N GLY A 11 45.63 -27.70 -26.29
CA GLY A 11 44.28 -27.65 -25.69
C GLY A 11 43.64 -26.29 -25.94
N LEU A 12 42.61 -26.24 -26.77
CA LEU A 12 41.78 -25.06 -27.00
C LEU A 12 40.88 -24.85 -25.78
N MET A 13 41.19 -23.91 -24.87
CA MET A 13 40.34 -23.48 -23.80
C MET A 13 39.25 -22.58 -24.35
N LEU A 14 38.02 -23.09 -24.46
CA LEU A 14 36.82 -22.31 -24.72
C LEU A 14 36.44 -21.52 -23.45
N LEU A 15 36.70 -20.22 -23.45
CA LEU A 15 36.21 -19.30 -22.43
C LEU A 15 34.70 -19.12 -22.65
N ALA A 16 33.89 -19.80 -21.87
CA ALA A 16 32.45 -19.57 -21.83
C ALA A 16 32.20 -18.21 -21.13
N SER A 17 31.90 -17.17 -21.93
CA SER A 17 31.44 -15.89 -21.42
C SER A 17 30.03 -16.10 -20.82
N SER A 18 29.93 -16.06 -19.52
CA SER A 18 28.61 -16.04 -18.85
C SER A 18 27.93 -14.69 -19.13
N VAL A 19 26.93 -14.70 -20.01
CA VAL A 19 26.05 -13.56 -20.20
C VAL A 19 25.17 -13.45 -18.92
N GLN A 20 25.50 -12.48 -18.08
CA GLN A 20 24.70 -12.20 -16.90
C GLN A 20 23.38 -11.56 -17.35
N ALA A 21 22.25 -12.18 -16.99
CA ALA A 21 20.94 -11.63 -17.29
C ALA A 21 20.80 -10.24 -16.66
N ALA A 22 20.19 -9.30 -17.39
CA ALA A 22 19.92 -7.97 -16.87
C ALA A 22 19.01 -8.05 -15.64
N PRO A 23 19.22 -7.18 -14.62
CA PRO A 23 18.32 -7.12 -13.46
C PRO A 23 16.87 -6.93 -13.91
N GLN A 24 15.96 -7.71 -13.34
CA GLN A 24 14.53 -7.61 -13.62
C GLN A 24 13.86 -6.75 -12.54
N PRO A 25 12.83 -5.94 -12.89
CA PRO A 25 12.05 -5.22 -11.90
C PRO A 25 11.28 -6.18 -10.99
N GLU A 26 11.25 -5.88 -9.70
CA GLU A 26 10.40 -6.57 -8.73
C GLU A 26 9.10 -5.78 -8.55
N ILE A 27 7.96 -6.45 -8.71
CA ILE A 27 6.64 -5.85 -8.56
C ILE A 27 5.91 -6.60 -7.45
N GLN A 28 5.55 -5.88 -6.39
CA GLN A 28 4.77 -6.41 -5.28
C GLN A 28 3.43 -5.67 -5.21
N GLU A 29 2.33 -6.41 -5.30
CA GLU A 29 0.99 -5.88 -5.00
C GLU A 29 0.86 -5.72 -3.49
N LEU A 30 0.75 -4.49 -2.99
CA LEU A 30 0.62 -4.21 -1.56
C LEU A 30 -0.83 -4.33 -1.10
N PHE A 31 -1.79 -3.98 -1.97
CA PHE A 31 -3.19 -3.97 -1.62
C PHE A 31 -4.08 -4.02 -2.85
N LYS A 32 -5.19 -4.77 -2.75
CA LYS A 32 -6.25 -4.81 -3.77
C LYS A 32 -7.59 -5.09 -3.10
N ALA A 33 -8.58 -4.24 -3.32
CA ALA A 33 -9.93 -4.46 -2.85
C ALA A 33 -10.96 -3.75 -3.73
N SER A 34 -12.19 -4.26 -3.74
CA SER A 34 -13.37 -3.64 -4.33
C SER A 34 -14.43 -3.30 -3.28
N ARG A 35 -14.16 -3.67 -2.02
CA ARG A 35 -15.06 -3.45 -0.88
C ARG A 35 -14.27 -2.94 0.31
N THR A 36 -14.94 -2.18 1.13
CA THR A 36 -14.42 -1.76 2.44
C THR A 36 -14.32 -2.97 3.38
N PRO A 37 -13.59 -2.86 4.50
CA PRO A 37 -13.60 -3.89 5.52
C PRO A 37 -14.99 -4.19 6.11
N GLY A 38 -15.94 -3.25 6.04
CA GLY A 38 -17.34 -3.45 6.36
C GLY A 38 -18.16 -4.14 5.26
N ASN A 39 -17.49 -4.66 4.21
CA ASN A 39 -18.09 -5.33 3.06
C ASN A 39 -18.99 -4.43 2.18
N ARG A 40 -18.83 -3.12 2.25
CA ARG A 40 -19.56 -2.16 1.40
C ARG A 40 -18.82 -1.97 0.08
N VAL A 41 -19.55 -1.94 -1.03
CA VAL A 41 -19.02 -1.58 -2.35
C VAL A 41 -18.81 -0.08 -2.39
N VAL A 42 -17.61 0.35 -2.76
CA VAL A 42 -17.34 1.77 -3.01
C VAL A 42 -17.69 2.13 -4.45
N ALA A 43 -18.08 3.38 -4.66
CA ALA A 43 -18.40 3.91 -5.98
C ALA A 43 -17.48 5.10 -6.32
N TYR A 44 -17.07 5.19 -7.56
CA TYR A 44 -16.37 6.38 -8.05
C TYR A 44 -17.39 7.52 -8.23
N PRO A 45 -17.07 8.73 -7.75
CA PRO A 45 -17.92 9.90 -7.98
C PRO A 45 -17.93 10.28 -9.47
N GLN A 46 -18.97 11.01 -9.88
CA GLN A 46 -19.08 11.54 -11.24
C GLN A 46 -18.44 12.93 -11.31
N GLY A 47 -17.67 13.18 -12.36
CA GLY A 47 -16.98 14.47 -12.58
C GLY A 47 -15.60 14.29 -13.19
N THR A 48 -14.82 15.37 -13.28
CA THR A 48 -13.43 15.33 -13.72
C THR A 48 -12.59 14.60 -12.67
N PRO A 49 -11.96 13.46 -13.00
CA PRO A 49 -11.18 12.70 -12.00
C PRO A 49 -10.04 13.52 -11.40
N GLU A 50 -9.90 13.48 -10.09
CA GLU A 50 -8.76 14.01 -9.35
C GLU A 50 -8.22 12.93 -8.42
N MET A 51 -6.94 12.59 -8.58
CA MET A 51 -6.23 11.69 -7.68
C MET A 51 -5.35 12.51 -6.74
N ARG A 52 -5.50 12.28 -5.44
CA ARG A 52 -4.70 12.97 -4.42
C ARG A 52 -4.00 11.95 -3.54
N VAL A 53 -2.68 12.05 -3.44
CA VAL A 53 -1.86 11.22 -2.54
C VAL A 53 -1.31 12.12 -1.45
N VAL A 54 -1.55 11.75 -0.20
CA VAL A 54 -1.01 12.45 0.97
C VAL A 54 -0.25 11.49 1.88
N ARG A 55 0.72 12.03 2.59
CA ARG A 55 1.36 11.34 3.70
C ARG A 55 0.70 11.79 4.99
N VAL A 56 0.16 10.86 5.74
CA VAL A 56 -0.45 11.09 7.04
C VAL A 56 0.51 10.62 8.12
N GLY A 57 1.00 11.55 8.95
CA GLY A 57 1.77 11.25 10.14
C GLY A 57 0.87 11.32 11.37
N LEU A 58 0.89 10.27 12.19
CA LEU A 58 0.05 10.17 13.38
C LEU A 58 0.94 9.94 14.61
N PRO A 59 1.31 10.99 15.36
CA PRO A 59 2.04 10.84 16.63
C PRO A 59 1.33 9.89 17.59
N VAL A 60 2.06 9.35 18.56
CA VAL A 60 1.50 8.51 19.62
C VAL A 60 0.36 9.23 20.32
N GLY A 61 -0.79 8.60 20.45
CA GLY A 61 -2.01 9.16 21.05
C GLY A 61 -2.81 10.11 20.18
N ALA A 62 -2.30 10.48 18.98
CA ALA A 62 -3.05 11.33 18.07
C ALA A 62 -4.23 10.58 17.44
N THR A 63 -5.29 11.32 17.09
CA THR A 63 -6.51 10.80 16.50
C THR A 63 -6.96 11.69 15.36
N ILE A 64 -7.30 11.08 14.23
CA ILE A 64 -8.11 11.69 13.18
C ILE A 64 -9.57 11.49 13.60
N PRO A 65 -10.33 12.57 13.84
CA PRO A 65 -11.69 12.50 14.36
C PRO A 65 -12.66 11.71 13.48
N LEU A 66 -13.83 11.41 13.98
CA LEU A 66 -14.89 10.70 13.27
C LEU A 66 -15.24 11.40 11.95
N HIS A 67 -15.24 10.67 10.87
CA HIS A 67 -15.50 11.17 9.52
C HIS A 67 -15.95 10.06 8.57
N THR A 68 -16.39 10.46 7.38
CA THR A 68 -16.62 9.58 6.23
C THR A 68 -15.85 10.12 5.01
N HIS A 69 -15.83 9.35 3.92
CA HIS A 69 -15.27 9.77 2.65
C HIS A 69 -16.32 9.72 1.54
N PRO A 70 -16.41 10.77 0.70
CA PRO A 70 -17.33 10.81 -0.44
C PRO A 70 -16.82 10.07 -1.68
N SER A 71 -15.61 9.50 -1.64
CA SER A 71 -14.96 8.80 -2.74
C SER A 71 -14.08 7.67 -2.21
N PRO A 72 -13.66 6.71 -3.07
CA PRO A 72 -12.74 5.65 -2.66
C PRO A 72 -11.43 6.20 -2.12
N VAL A 73 -10.96 5.63 -1.01
CA VAL A 73 -9.70 5.97 -0.36
C VAL A 73 -8.91 4.70 -0.09
N VAL A 74 -7.69 4.65 -0.59
CA VAL A 74 -6.74 3.58 -0.30
C VAL A 74 -5.75 4.07 0.73
N VAL A 75 -5.63 3.34 1.83
CA VAL A 75 -4.67 3.60 2.90
C VAL A 75 -3.65 2.47 2.92
N VAL A 76 -2.36 2.81 2.90
CA VAL A 76 -1.26 1.85 3.09
C VAL A 76 -0.37 2.37 4.21
N VAL A 77 -0.27 1.60 5.30
CA VAL A 77 0.58 1.95 6.43
C VAL A 77 2.04 1.68 6.07
N THR A 78 2.90 2.67 6.30
CA THR A 78 4.34 2.60 5.98
C THR A 78 5.22 2.51 7.21
N LYS A 79 4.72 2.99 8.38
CA LYS A 79 5.46 2.98 9.64
C LYS A 79 4.52 2.88 10.84
N GLY A 80 4.99 2.27 11.93
CA GLY A 80 4.22 2.12 13.16
C GLY A 80 2.98 1.25 12.99
N ALA A 81 1.91 1.57 13.71
CA ALA A 81 0.62 0.92 13.56
C ALA A 81 -0.51 1.93 13.74
N MET A 82 -1.56 1.79 12.92
CA MET A 82 -2.77 2.60 13.02
C MET A 82 -3.95 1.75 13.47
N THR A 83 -4.72 2.25 14.41
CA THR A 83 -5.97 1.64 14.85
C THR A 83 -7.11 2.35 14.15
N ASN A 84 -7.76 1.67 13.21
CA ASN A 84 -8.96 2.14 12.54
C ASN A 84 -10.17 1.59 13.28
N VAL A 85 -11.07 2.48 13.69
CA VAL A 85 -12.31 2.13 14.39
C VAL A 85 -13.48 2.60 13.55
N ARG A 86 -14.27 1.65 13.06
CA ARG A 86 -15.47 1.90 12.26
C ARG A 86 -16.72 1.71 13.11
N LEU A 87 -17.69 2.56 12.88
CA LEU A 87 -19.03 2.41 13.48
C LEU A 87 -19.90 1.63 12.49
N VAL A 88 -20.29 0.42 12.87
CA VAL A 88 -21.15 -0.47 12.08
C VAL A 88 -22.36 -0.82 12.93
N ASP A 89 -23.54 -0.39 12.49
CA ASP A 89 -24.80 -0.61 13.20
C ASP A 89 -24.74 -0.22 14.69
N GLY A 90 -24.06 0.90 14.99
CA GLY A 90 -23.89 1.41 16.34
C GLY A 90 -22.81 0.73 17.18
N ASN A 91 -22.06 -0.22 16.62
CA ASN A 91 -20.97 -0.92 17.29
C ASN A 91 -19.63 -0.50 16.73
N GLU A 92 -18.61 -0.47 17.59
CA GLU A 92 -17.22 -0.27 17.15
C GLU A 92 -16.62 -1.57 16.59
N VAL A 93 -16.11 -1.50 15.37
CA VAL A 93 -15.31 -2.56 14.75
C VAL A 93 -13.88 -2.06 14.62
N VAL A 94 -12.99 -2.63 15.41
CA VAL A 94 -11.60 -2.20 15.55
C VAL A 94 -10.67 -3.05 14.67
N SER A 95 -9.81 -2.39 13.92
CA SER A 95 -8.75 -3.03 13.14
C SER A 95 -7.41 -2.34 13.41
N VAL A 96 -6.37 -3.14 13.63
CA VAL A 96 -4.99 -2.63 13.74
C VAL A 96 -4.26 -2.94 12.45
N VAL A 97 -3.80 -1.89 11.77
CA VAL A 97 -3.13 -1.96 10.46
C VAL A 97 -1.64 -1.67 10.66
N ARG A 98 -0.78 -2.52 10.11
CA ARG A 98 0.67 -2.49 10.27
C ARG A 98 1.37 -2.14 8.96
N PRO A 99 2.67 -1.82 9.00
CA PRO A 99 3.44 -1.54 7.79
C PRO A 99 3.35 -2.68 6.76
N GLY A 100 3.06 -2.30 5.51
CA GLY A 100 2.81 -3.22 4.41
C GLY A 100 1.35 -3.64 4.24
N ASP A 101 0.51 -3.43 5.24
CA ASP A 101 -0.93 -3.66 5.14
C ASP A 101 -1.66 -2.42 4.62
N GLY A 102 -2.81 -2.65 3.97
CA GLY A 102 -3.68 -1.59 3.48
C GLY A 102 -5.15 -1.94 3.63
N PHE A 103 -6.00 -0.93 3.44
CA PHE A 103 -7.44 -1.08 3.43
C PHE A 103 -8.12 -0.04 2.53
N LEU A 104 -9.34 -0.34 2.13
CA LEU A 104 -10.19 0.52 1.31
C LEU A 104 -11.25 1.16 2.18
N GLU A 105 -11.40 2.48 2.06
CA GLU A 105 -12.46 3.28 2.66
C GLU A 105 -13.26 3.97 1.55
N GLY A 106 -14.29 4.74 1.92
CA GLY A 106 -15.02 5.56 0.95
C GLY A 106 -16.48 5.15 0.78
N HIS A 107 -17.08 4.58 1.82
CA HIS A 107 -18.53 4.41 1.87
C HIS A 107 -19.14 5.40 2.87
N PRO A 108 -20.18 6.17 2.47
CA PRO A 108 -20.77 7.21 3.35
C PRO A 108 -21.41 6.64 4.63
N ASP A 109 -21.83 5.38 4.61
CA ASP A 109 -22.47 4.71 5.77
C ASP A 109 -21.45 3.98 6.66
N GLU A 110 -20.16 4.25 6.50
CA GLU A 110 -19.10 3.70 7.35
C GLU A 110 -18.28 4.82 8.03
N PRO A 111 -18.87 5.53 8.99
CA PRO A 111 -18.12 6.49 9.79
C PRO A 111 -17.00 5.79 10.55
N HIS A 112 -15.84 6.43 10.57
CA HIS A 112 -14.67 5.87 11.25
C HIS A 112 -13.78 6.98 11.80
N TYR A 113 -12.94 6.61 12.75
CA TYR A 113 -11.84 7.41 13.22
C TYR A 113 -10.56 6.56 13.27
N VAL A 114 -9.41 7.23 13.15
CA VAL A 114 -8.11 6.55 13.16
C VAL A 114 -7.28 7.11 14.30
N THR A 115 -6.73 6.24 15.12
CA THR A 115 -5.90 6.65 16.26
C THR A 115 -4.60 5.85 16.30
N ASN A 116 -3.55 6.47 16.82
CA ASN A 116 -2.31 5.76 17.11
C ASN A 116 -2.28 5.35 18.59
N LYS A 117 -2.61 4.10 18.87
CA LYS A 117 -2.51 3.46 20.20
C LYS A 117 -1.20 2.70 20.41
N GLY A 118 -0.29 2.75 19.42
CA GLY A 118 1.01 2.11 19.49
C GLY A 118 2.05 2.92 20.28
N PRO A 119 3.22 2.32 20.52
CA PRO A 119 4.30 2.98 21.24
C PRO A 119 5.14 3.93 20.38
N GLU A 120 4.94 3.94 19.05
CA GLU A 120 5.73 4.69 18.08
C GLU A 120 4.84 5.56 17.20
N PRO A 121 5.38 6.67 16.63
CA PRO A 121 4.68 7.41 15.59
C PRO A 121 4.33 6.50 14.39
N ALA A 122 3.13 6.64 13.89
CA ALA A 122 2.65 5.91 12.71
C ALA A 122 2.62 6.81 11.47
N GLU A 123 2.77 6.22 10.29
CA GLU A 123 2.70 6.90 9.01
C GLU A 123 1.96 6.04 7.99
N ALA A 124 1.17 6.68 7.15
CA ALA A 124 0.51 6.04 6.02
C ALA A 124 0.59 6.91 4.76
N LEU A 125 0.58 6.28 3.60
CA LEU A 125 0.22 6.89 2.33
C LEU A 125 -1.27 6.68 2.11
N VAL A 126 -1.97 7.78 1.86
CA VAL A 126 -3.42 7.80 1.65
C VAL A 126 -3.71 8.36 0.27
N THR A 127 -4.38 7.57 -0.55
CA THR A 127 -4.77 7.94 -1.92
C THR A 127 -6.27 8.13 -2.01
N PHE A 128 -6.69 9.33 -2.36
CA PHE A 128 -8.09 9.68 -2.61
C PHE A 128 -8.35 9.60 -4.11
N ALA A 129 -9.33 8.80 -4.52
CA ALA A 129 -9.78 8.67 -5.91
C ALA A 129 -11.08 9.46 -6.09
N GLY A 130 -10.98 10.78 -6.10
CA GLY A 130 -12.09 11.71 -6.15
C GLY A 130 -12.29 12.38 -7.50
N VAL A 131 -12.98 13.51 -7.46
CA VAL A 131 -13.19 14.43 -8.57
C VAL A 131 -12.87 15.84 -8.11
N GLU A 132 -12.58 16.74 -9.07
CA GLU A 132 -12.32 18.14 -8.79
C GLU A 132 -13.40 18.78 -7.91
N GLY A 133 -12.97 19.50 -6.85
CA GLY A 133 -13.86 20.16 -5.91
C GLY A 133 -14.49 19.27 -4.83
N LEU A 134 -14.29 17.96 -4.88
CA LEU A 134 -14.81 17.07 -3.84
C LEU A 134 -13.88 17.09 -2.60
N PRO A 135 -14.43 17.24 -1.37
CA PRO A 135 -13.59 17.16 -0.17
C PRO A 135 -13.04 15.76 0.04
N ASN A 136 -11.85 15.67 0.66
CA ASN A 136 -11.22 14.38 0.96
C ASN A 136 -11.99 13.59 2.03
N MET A 137 -12.56 14.29 3.00
CA MET A 137 -13.34 13.69 4.09
C MET A 137 -14.48 14.64 4.51
N ILE A 138 -15.51 14.05 5.09
CA ILE A 138 -16.66 14.73 5.65
C ILE A 138 -16.63 14.50 7.17
N PRO A 139 -16.29 15.52 7.97
CA PRO A 139 -16.33 15.42 9.43
C PRO A 139 -17.72 15.07 9.92
N MET A 140 -17.78 14.29 10.99
CA MET A 140 -19.02 13.96 11.67
C MET A 140 -19.00 14.52 13.09
N PRO A 141 -20.18 14.89 13.65
CA PRO A 141 -20.29 15.39 15.02
C PRO A 141 -19.91 14.36 16.07
#